data_5b4c3a0309601fb3b4551c27a4eeb831
#
_entry.id   5b4c3a0309601fb3b4551c27a4eeb831
#
_cell.length_a   1.000
_cell.length_b   1.000
_cell.length_c   1.000
_cell.angle_alpha   90.00
_cell.angle_beta   90.00
_cell.angle_gamma   90.00
#
_symmetry.space_group_name_H-M   'P 1'
#
loop_
_entity.id
_entity.type
_entity.pdbx_description
1 polymer ?
#
loop_
_entity_poly.entity_id
_entity_poly.type
_entity_poly.pdbx_seq_one_letter_code
_entity_poly.pdbx_strand_id
1 'polypeptide(L)'
;MNADQPPPLTAVVMAAGLGTRMRSRTPKVLHQICGRPMLAYVLDAAVAATGTRPLVVISPPVDQIAEVFAGEADFAIQAEPRGTADAVATALRDLPGDVREIIVLSGDVPLVDAGMMAELAQARRDVDAAVALISVDMDDPAALGRVARDADGRITGVVEFKDASDDERQISEINSGLYAFDAEWLRLRIDEIEPSPVTGELYLPELIPLARRDDRAVVTLQVEDDGTLLGINDRSQLADAELDMRLRILEAHLAAGVTMLDPATTDLDESVRIAEDVTLGPNVILRGETVIERDAVIRAGSQIFDTTVGERTVVWASVLEGSTV
;
A
#
# COMPACT_ATOMS: atom_id res chain seq x y z
N MET A 1 32.61 -6.54 -6.24
CA MET A 1 31.34 -6.10 -5.61
C MET A 1 31.67 -5.72 -4.18
N ASN A 2 31.34 -4.49 -3.76
CA ASN A 2 31.56 -4.06 -2.38
C ASN A 2 30.64 -4.89 -1.47
N ALA A 3 31.22 -5.56 -0.47
CA ALA A 3 30.51 -6.44 0.45
C ALA A 3 29.51 -5.73 1.40
N ASP A 4 29.42 -4.39 1.33
CA ASP A 4 28.60 -3.56 2.22
C ASP A 4 27.34 -2.95 1.55
N GLN A 5 27.08 -3.20 0.28
CA GLN A 5 25.83 -2.77 -0.33
C GLN A 5 24.78 -3.89 -0.22
N PRO A 6 23.56 -3.56 0.27
CA PRO A 6 22.47 -4.54 0.25
C PRO A 6 22.20 -5.00 -1.18
N PRO A 7 21.73 -6.25 -1.37
CA PRO A 7 21.42 -6.77 -2.69
C PRO A 7 20.36 -5.90 -3.40
N PRO A 8 20.36 -5.87 -4.75
CA PRO A 8 19.37 -5.14 -5.50
C PRO A 8 17.95 -5.59 -5.14
N LEU A 9 17.20 -4.70 -4.52
CA LEU A 9 15.84 -4.88 -4.05
C LEU A 9 14.88 -4.12 -4.98
N THR A 10 13.78 -4.74 -5.36
CA THR A 10 12.71 -4.08 -6.12
C THR A 10 11.34 -4.40 -5.53
N ALA A 11 10.35 -3.57 -5.85
CA ALA A 11 8.97 -3.82 -5.46
C ALA A 11 8.13 -4.27 -6.66
N VAL A 12 7.29 -5.28 -6.45
CA VAL A 12 6.23 -5.71 -7.34
C VAL A 12 4.89 -5.38 -6.70
N VAL A 13 4.12 -4.50 -7.33
CA VAL A 13 2.83 -4.03 -6.84
C VAL A 13 1.71 -4.68 -7.64
N MET A 14 0.89 -5.47 -6.97
CA MET A 14 -0.25 -6.16 -7.61
C MET A 14 -1.45 -5.23 -7.70
N ALA A 15 -1.81 -4.81 -8.93
CA ALA A 15 -2.94 -3.92 -9.22
C ALA A 15 -3.89 -4.48 -10.30
N ALA A 16 -3.81 -5.79 -10.59
CA ALA A 16 -4.59 -6.47 -11.63
C ALA A 16 -6.03 -6.83 -11.20
N GLY A 17 -6.41 -6.59 -9.95
CA GLY A 17 -7.71 -6.94 -9.41
C GLY A 17 -8.85 -6.10 -9.99
N LEU A 18 -9.97 -6.75 -10.39
CA LEU A 18 -11.11 -6.11 -11.06
C LEU A 18 -11.90 -5.12 -10.17
N GLY A 19 -11.74 -5.15 -8.85
CA GLY A 19 -12.38 -4.21 -7.94
C GLY A 19 -13.92 -4.16 -8.00
N THR A 20 -14.60 -5.25 -8.30
CA THR A 20 -16.05 -5.30 -8.56
C THR A 20 -16.91 -4.78 -7.38
N ARG A 21 -16.43 -4.93 -6.14
CA ARG A 21 -17.09 -4.44 -4.91
C ARG A 21 -17.13 -2.90 -4.83
N MET A 22 -16.25 -2.19 -5.54
CA MET A 22 -16.26 -0.73 -5.63
C MET A 22 -17.46 -0.19 -6.41
N ARG A 23 -18.10 -1.02 -7.24
CA ARG A 23 -19.24 -0.64 -8.11
C ARG A 23 -18.94 0.63 -8.91
N SER A 24 -17.77 0.70 -9.53
CA SER A 24 -17.25 1.86 -10.24
C SER A 24 -16.71 1.48 -11.62
N ARG A 25 -16.71 2.46 -12.54
CA ARG A 25 -15.99 2.35 -13.83
C ARG A 25 -14.50 2.71 -13.67
N THR A 26 -14.18 3.47 -12.63
CA THR A 26 -12.80 3.79 -12.27
C THR A 26 -12.14 2.55 -11.69
N PRO A 27 -10.95 2.15 -12.16
CA PRO A 27 -10.17 1.09 -11.54
C PRO A 27 -10.00 1.30 -10.04
N LYS A 28 -10.07 0.23 -9.25
CA LYS A 28 -10.04 0.30 -7.79
C LYS A 28 -8.90 1.19 -7.26
N VAL A 29 -7.70 0.96 -7.76
CA VAL A 29 -6.47 1.63 -7.32
C VAL A 29 -6.36 3.11 -7.74
N LEU A 30 -7.24 3.58 -8.62
CA LEU A 30 -7.33 4.98 -9.03
C LEU A 30 -8.35 5.79 -8.22
N HIS A 31 -9.08 5.18 -7.29
CA HIS A 31 -9.91 5.95 -6.35
C HIS A 31 -9.02 6.80 -5.46
N GLN A 32 -9.43 8.06 -5.29
CA GLN A 32 -8.65 9.05 -4.55
C GLN A 32 -8.84 8.90 -3.05
N ILE A 33 -7.77 9.22 -2.34
CA ILE A 33 -7.67 9.40 -0.90
C ILE A 33 -6.92 10.71 -0.71
N CYS A 34 -7.52 11.68 -0.02
CA CYS A 34 -6.96 13.02 0.19
C CYS A 34 -6.37 13.63 -1.10
N GLY A 35 -7.15 13.57 -2.20
CA GLY A 35 -6.80 14.18 -3.49
C GLY A 35 -5.86 13.38 -4.39
N ARG A 36 -5.31 12.23 -3.95
CA ARG A 36 -4.39 11.39 -4.74
C ARG A 36 -4.94 9.97 -4.96
N PRO A 37 -4.70 9.33 -6.11
CA PRO A 37 -5.02 7.92 -6.29
C PRO A 37 -4.37 7.04 -5.22
N MET A 38 -5.11 6.04 -4.67
CA MET A 38 -4.56 5.17 -3.62
C MET A 38 -3.27 4.47 -4.03
N LEU A 39 -3.10 4.12 -5.31
CA LEU A 39 -1.87 3.51 -5.81
C LEU A 39 -0.66 4.43 -5.67
N ALA A 40 -0.83 5.76 -5.76
CA ALA A 40 0.28 6.71 -5.63
C ALA A 40 0.99 6.57 -4.28
N TYR A 41 0.25 6.41 -3.18
CA TYR A 41 0.82 6.20 -1.85
C TYR A 41 1.63 4.90 -1.75
N VAL A 42 1.11 3.83 -2.38
CA VAL A 42 1.80 2.54 -2.42
C VAL A 42 3.11 2.64 -3.21
N LEU A 43 3.09 3.36 -4.35
CA LEU A 43 4.29 3.57 -5.17
C LEU A 43 5.34 4.40 -4.44
N ASP A 44 4.93 5.49 -3.76
CA ASP A 44 5.85 6.32 -2.97
C ASP A 44 6.52 5.51 -1.85
N ALA A 45 5.74 4.72 -1.11
CA ALA A 45 6.27 3.84 -0.07
C ALA A 45 7.22 2.78 -0.65
N ALA A 46 6.89 2.19 -1.80
CA ALA A 46 7.73 1.22 -2.49
C ALA A 46 9.05 1.82 -2.97
N VAL A 47 9.01 3.04 -3.55
CA VAL A 47 10.22 3.78 -3.95
C VAL A 47 11.07 4.14 -2.74
N ALA A 48 10.46 4.61 -1.66
CA ALA A 48 11.17 4.96 -0.42
C ALA A 48 11.87 3.74 0.21
N ALA A 49 11.23 2.57 0.17
CA ALA A 49 11.79 1.32 0.73
C ALA A 49 12.90 0.71 -0.14
N THR A 50 12.80 0.81 -1.47
CA THR A 50 13.68 0.09 -2.39
C THR A 50 14.70 0.96 -3.11
N GLY A 51 14.44 2.27 -3.20
CA GLY A 51 15.24 3.20 -4.00
C GLY A 51 15.11 2.98 -5.52
N THR A 52 14.18 2.13 -5.95
CA THR A 52 14.00 1.76 -7.37
C THR A 52 12.56 2.03 -7.82
N ARG A 53 12.37 2.18 -9.13
CA ARG A 53 11.04 2.26 -9.72
C ARG A 53 10.32 0.91 -9.55
N PRO A 54 9.11 0.87 -8.96
CA PRO A 54 8.37 -0.36 -8.78
C PRO A 54 7.80 -0.90 -10.10
N LEU A 55 7.62 -2.22 -10.18
CA LEU A 55 6.93 -2.89 -11.28
C LEU A 55 5.48 -3.17 -10.86
N VAL A 56 4.53 -2.54 -11.54
CA VAL A 56 3.10 -2.68 -11.26
C VAL A 56 2.48 -3.72 -12.20
N VAL A 57 1.84 -4.73 -11.62
CA VAL A 57 1.11 -5.74 -12.38
C VAL A 57 -0.34 -5.29 -12.56
N ILE A 58 -0.74 -5.12 -13.82
CA ILE A 58 -2.07 -4.65 -14.21
C ILE A 58 -2.75 -5.66 -15.15
N SER A 59 -4.08 -5.59 -15.27
CA SER A 59 -4.86 -6.42 -16.20
C SER A 59 -5.71 -5.58 -17.16
N PRO A 60 -6.02 -6.05 -18.38
CA PRO A 60 -6.88 -5.33 -19.30
C PRO A 60 -8.28 -5.01 -18.74
N PRO A 61 -8.87 -3.84 -19.06
CA PRO A 61 -8.28 -2.70 -19.79
C PRO A 61 -7.35 -1.87 -18.90
N VAL A 62 -6.09 -1.77 -19.28
CA VAL A 62 -4.98 -1.26 -18.45
C VAL A 62 -4.64 0.21 -18.67
N ASP A 63 -5.16 0.80 -19.76
CA ASP A 63 -4.69 2.10 -20.27
C ASP A 63 -4.73 3.21 -19.20
N GLN A 64 -5.80 3.27 -18.40
CA GLN A 64 -5.97 4.31 -17.40
C GLN A 64 -4.90 4.29 -16.30
N ILE A 65 -4.51 3.11 -15.80
CA ILE A 65 -3.50 3.02 -14.71
C ILE A 65 -2.13 3.39 -15.28
N ALA A 66 -1.79 2.84 -16.45
CA ALA A 66 -0.50 3.09 -17.09
C ALA A 66 -0.35 4.56 -17.54
N GLU A 67 -1.43 5.22 -17.98
CA GLU A 67 -1.43 6.64 -18.33
C GLU A 67 -1.20 7.54 -17.11
N VAL A 68 -1.91 7.28 -16.00
CA VAL A 68 -1.81 8.09 -14.76
C VAL A 68 -0.40 8.01 -14.18
N PHE A 69 0.23 6.83 -14.18
CA PHE A 69 1.53 6.61 -13.55
C PHE A 69 2.68 6.47 -14.55
N ALA A 70 2.51 7.04 -15.77
CA ALA A 70 3.55 7.04 -16.78
C ALA A 70 4.82 7.73 -16.26
N GLY A 71 5.93 6.99 -16.18
CA GLY A 71 7.21 7.49 -15.68
C GLY A 71 7.44 7.31 -14.16
N GLU A 72 6.40 6.97 -13.38
CA GLU A 72 6.52 6.68 -11.95
C GLU A 72 6.68 5.19 -11.67
N ALA A 73 6.13 4.32 -12.53
CA ALA A 73 6.22 2.87 -12.43
C ALA A 73 6.51 2.23 -13.79
N ASP A 74 7.04 1.02 -13.76
CA ASP A 74 7.07 0.11 -14.91
C ASP A 74 5.84 -0.82 -14.83
N PHE A 75 5.40 -1.40 -15.95
CA PHE A 75 4.15 -2.17 -15.98
C PHE A 75 4.35 -3.55 -16.59
N ALA A 76 3.82 -4.57 -15.90
CA ALA A 76 3.67 -5.93 -16.42
C ALA A 76 2.18 -6.24 -16.62
N ILE A 77 1.82 -6.85 -17.75
CA ILE A 77 0.42 -7.09 -18.10
C ILE A 77 0.05 -8.54 -17.81
N GLN A 78 -0.78 -8.76 -16.83
CA GLN A 78 -1.44 -10.03 -16.56
C GLN A 78 -2.69 -10.12 -17.45
N ALA A 79 -2.60 -10.87 -18.54
CA ALA A 79 -3.67 -10.93 -19.55
C ALA A 79 -4.99 -11.48 -18.98
N GLU A 80 -4.90 -12.45 -18.08
CA GLU A 80 -6.03 -13.05 -17.36
C GLU A 80 -5.70 -13.07 -15.87
N PRO A 81 -6.56 -12.52 -14.98
CA PRO A 81 -6.30 -12.49 -13.54
C PRO A 81 -6.55 -13.87 -12.91
N ARG A 82 -5.52 -14.74 -12.91
CA ARG A 82 -5.58 -16.10 -12.38
C ARG A 82 -5.13 -16.25 -10.93
N GLY A 83 -4.90 -15.15 -10.23
CA GLY A 83 -4.50 -15.13 -8.84
C GLY A 83 -3.19 -14.38 -8.59
N THR A 84 -2.81 -14.27 -7.31
CA THR A 84 -1.66 -13.48 -6.87
C THR A 84 -0.32 -14.06 -7.30
N ALA A 85 -0.19 -15.40 -7.35
CA ALA A 85 1.03 -16.04 -7.83
C ALA A 85 1.24 -15.80 -9.34
N ASP A 86 0.18 -15.87 -10.15
CA ASP A 86 0.25 -15.58 -11.58
C ASP A 86 0.62 -14.11 -11.87
N ALA A 87 0.16 -13.18 -11.02
CA ALA A 87 0.57 -11.78 -11.09
C ALA A 87 2.08 -11.63 -10.85
N VAL A 88 2.61 -12.25 -9.81
CA VAL A 88 4.04 -12.24 -9.50
C VAL A 88 4.85 -12.97 -10.58
N ALA A 89 4.39 -14.12 -11.07
CA ALA A 89 5.03 -14.83 -12.17
C ALA A 89 5.11 -13.97 -13.45
N THR A 90 4.07 -13.16 -13.70
CA THR A 90 4.07 -12.21 -14.81
C THR A 90 5.14 -11.13 -14.62
N ALA A 91 5.23 -10.53 -13.42
CA ALA A 91 6.27 -9.55 -13.10
C ALA A 91 7.68 -10.11 -13.23
N LEU A 92 7.92 -11.35 -12.79
CA LEU A 92 9.24 -11.99 -12.84
C LEU A 92 9.82 -12.14 -14.26
N ARG A 93 8.97 -12.20 -15.29
CA ARG A 93 9.39 -12.28 -16.70
C ARG A 93 10.00 -10.96 -17.19
N ASP A 94 9.54 -9.84 -16.63
CA ASP A 94 9.94 -8.48 -17.03
C ASP A 94 11.04 -7.92 -16.10
N LEU A 95 11.24 -8.51 -14.91
CA LEU A 95 12.29 -8.09 -13.98
C LEU A 95 13.69 -8.50 -14.43
N PRO A 96 14.68 -7.60 -14.30
CA PRO A 96 16.10 -7.91 -14.58
C PRO A 96 16.59 -9.14 -13.79
N GLY A 97 17.44 -9.95 -14.43
CA GLY A 97 17.95 -11.18 -13.82
C GLY A 97 18.93 -10.98 -12.65
N ASP A 98 19.41 -9.76 -12.45
CA ASP A 98 20.32 -9.37 -11.35
C ASP A 98 19.57 -8.91 -10.09
N VAL A 99 18.26 -8.72 -10.14
CA VAL A 99 17.42 -8.49 -8.95
C VAL A 99 17.52 -9.71 -8.02
N ARG A 100 17.90 -9.47 -6.77
CA ARG A 100 18.14 -10.53 -5.74
C ARG A 100 17.04 -10.62 -4.72
N GLU A 101 16.32 -9.53 -4.48
CA GLU A 101 15.22 -9.46 -3.52
C GLU A 101 14.01 -8.76 -4.13
N ILE A 102 12.85 -9.26 -3.79
CA ILE A 102 11.57 -8.72 -4.28
C ILE A 102 10.65 -8.53 -3.09
N ILE A 103 10.15 -7.30 -2.94
CA ILE A 103 8.98 -7.03 -2.09
C ILE A 103 7.74 -7.15 -2.97
N VAL A 104 6.75 -7.89 -2.51
CA VAL A 104 5.45 -8.01 -3.17
C VAL A 104 4.38 -7.43 -2.26
N LEU A 105 3.57 -6.52 -2.81
CA LEU A 105 2.47 -5.91 -2.07
C LEU A 105 1.28 -5.63 -2.98
N SER A 106 0.12 -5.38 -2.37
CA SER A 106 -1.09 -5.04 -3.09
C SER A 106 -1.19 -3.53 -3.33
N GLY A 107 -1.63 -3.11 -4.51
CA GLY A 107 -1.81 -1.69 -4.87
C GLY A 107 -2.99 -0.99 -4.18
N ASP A 108 -3.73 -1.71 -3.37
CA ASP A 108 -4.89 -1.22 -2.62
C ASP A 108 -4.65 -1.07 -1.11
N VAL A 109 -3.39 -1.05 -0.68
CA VAL A 109 -2.96 -0.84 0.72
C VAL A 109 -2.25 0.52 0.85
N PRO A 110 -2.95 1.67 0.72
CA PRO A 110 -2.34 2.99 0.61
C PRO A 110 -1.68 3.48 1.90
N LEU A 111 -1.99 2.87 3.04
CA LEU A 111 -1.45 3.26 4.34
C LEU A 111 -0.15 2.54 4.71
N VAL A 112 0.35 1.66 3.82
CA VAL A 112 1.58 0.89 4.03
C VAL A 112 2.79 1.82 4.21
N ASP A 113 3.69 1.42 5.11
CA ASP A 113 4.87 2.21 5.47
C ASP A 113 6.15 1.64 4.85
N ALA A 114 7.04 2.53 4.38
CA ALA A 114 8.31 2.14 3.78
C ALA A 114 9.27 1.49 4.79
N GLY A 115 9.23 1.92 6.06
CA GLY A 115 10.03 1.33 7.14
C GLY A 115 9.66 -0.13 7.36
N MET A 116 8.37 -0.44 7.38
CA MET A 116 7.85 -1.79 7.51
C MET A 116 8.33 -2.71 6.37
N MET A 117 8.34 -2.21 5.13
CA MET A 117 8.91 -2.95 3.98
C MET A 117 10.41 -3.21 4.15
N ALA A 118 11.16 -2.22 4.63
CA ALA A 118 12.59 -2.34 4.86
C ALA A 118 12.91 -3.33 5.99
N GLU A 119 12.14 -3.31 7.07
CA GLU A 119 12.25 -4.28 8.18
C GLU A 119 11.95 -5.70 7.71
N LEU A 120 10.92 -5.89 6.88
CA LEU A 120 10.58 -7.19 6.32
C LEU A 120 11.72 -7.75 5.45
N ALA A 121 12.28 -6.93 4.56
CA ALA A 121 13.42 -7.32 3.74
C ALA A 121 14.64 -7.63 4.60
N GLN A 122 14.88 -6.87 5.68
CA GLN A 122 15.98 -7.14 6.61
C GLN A 122 15.76 -8.45 7.37
N ALA A 123 14.56 -8.70 7.90
CA ALA A 123 14.23 -9.96 8.59
C ALA A 123 14.44 -11.19 7.69
N ARG A 124 14.12 -11.07 6.40
CA ARG A 124 14.42 -12.10 5.41
C ARG A 124 15.93 -12.36 5.28
N ARG A 125 16.73 -11.29 5.17
CA ARG A 125 18.19 -11.37 5.03
C ARG A 125 18.88 -11.98 6.24
N ASP A 126 18.44 -11.64 7.45
CA ASP A 126 19.08 -12.04 8.71
C ASP A 126 19.16 -13.56 8.89
N VAL A 127 18.24 -14.31 8.29
CA VAL A 127 18.20 -15.78 8.36
C VAL A 127 18.25 -16.45 6.98
N ASP A 128 18.54 -15.70 5.93
CA ASP A 128 18.54 -16.16 4.53
C ASP A 128 17.24 -16.91 4.18
N ALA A 129 16.10 -16.34 4.58
CA ALA A 129 14.81 -16.93 4.30
C ALA A 129 14.48 -16.91 2.80
N ALA A 130 13.73 -17.90 2.31
CA ALA A 130 13.15 -17.87 0.98
C ALA A 130 11.99 -16.88 0.93
N VAL A 131 11.20 -16.81 2.02
CA VAL A 131 9.99 -16.00 2.16
C VAL A 131 9.99 -15.32 3.52
N ALA A 132 9.72 -14.04 3.54
CA ALA A 132 9.27 -13.33 4.73
C ALA A 132 7.91 -12.69 4.45
N LEU A 133 7.02 -12.65 5.45
CA LEU A 133 5.72 -12.03 5.33
C LEU A 133 5.36 -11.26 6.61
N ILE A 134 4.48 -10.28 6.46
CA ILE A 134 3.87 -9.61 7.61
C ILE A 134 2.54 -10.28 7.91
N SER A 135 2.33 -10.61 9.18
CA SER A 135 1.05 -11.06 9.72
C SER A 135 0.52 -10.08 10.75
N VAL A 136 -0.80 -10.06 10.91
CA VAL A 136 -1.51 -9.20 11.85
C VAL A 136 -2.42 -10.08 12.70
N ASP A 137 -2.44 -9.85 14.01
CA ASP A 137 -3.41 -10.50 14.90
C ASP A 137 -4.63 -9.60 15.05
N MET A 138 -5.82 -10.10 14.66
CA MET A 138 -7.04 -9.31 14.56
C MET A 138 -8.17 -9.96 15.37
N ASP A 139 -8.96 -9.14 16.06
CA ASP A 139 -10.17 -9.60 16.78
C ASP A 139 -11.25 -10.11 15.80
N ASP A 140 -11.39 -9.47 14.64
CA ASP A 140 -12.29 -9.90 13.56
C ASP A 140 -11.55 -10.01 12.22
N PRO A 141 -10.99 -11.20 11.93
CA PRO A 141 -10.23 -11.43 10.70
C PRO A 141 -11.06 -11.41 9.41
N ALA A 142 -12.37 -11.26 9.48
CA ALA A 142 -13.28 -11.22 8.33
C ALA A 142 -12.97 -12.31 7.28
N ALA A 143 -12.88 -11.91 6.00
CA ALA A 143 -12.61 -12.81 4.87
C ALA A 143 -11.13 -12.81 4.41
N LEU A 144 -10.20 -12.53 5.33
CA LEU A 144 -8.76 -12.53 5.03
C LEU A 144 -8.16 -13.94 5.11
N GLY A 145 -6.97 -14.16 4.55
CA GLY A 145 -6.24 -15.43 4.65
C GLY A 145 -5.69 -15.65 6.06
N ARG A 146 -5.74 -16.87 6.56
CA ARG A 146 -5.32 -17.27 7.91
C ARG A 146 -3.90 -17.82 7.90
N VAL A 147 -3.05 -17.35 8.81
CA VAL A 147 -1.69 -17.88 8.99
C VAL A 147 -1.73 -19.13 9.84
N ALA A 148 -1.45 -20.27 9.23
CA ALA A 148 -1.43 -21.56 9.92
C ALA A 148 -0.03 -21.85 10.48
N ARG A 149 0.03 -22.37 11.72
CA ARG A 149 1.28 -22.72 12.41
C ARG A 149 1.25 -24.16 12.91
N ASP A 150 2.43 -24.78 13.00
CA ASP A 150 2.59 -26.09 13.63
C ASP A 150 2.68 -25.96 15.17
N ALA A 151 2.80 -27.10 15.86
CA ALA A 151 2.89 -27.15 17.31
C ALA A 151 4.15 -26.45 17.89
N ASP A 152 5.18 -26.25 17.08
CA ASP A 152 6.40 -25.52 17.44
C ASP A 152 6.27 -24.01 17.14
N GLY A 153 5.11 -23.54 16.67
CA GLY A 153 4.82 -22.16 16.31
C GLY A 153 5.37 -21.73 14.95
N ARG A 154 5.92 -22.67 14.16
CA ARG A 154 6.45 -22.35 12.83
C ARG A 154 5.32 -22.25 11.82
N ILE A 155 5.40 -21.26 10.93
CA ILE A 155 4.41 -21.11 9.87
C ILE A 155 4.41 -22.33 8.94
N THR A 156 3.23 -22.87 8.66
CA THR A 156 3.03 -24.00 7.75
C THR A 156 2.43 -23.59 6.42
N GLY A 157 1.71 -22.49 6.40
CA GLY A 157 1.05 -21.96 5.21
C GLY A 157 0.13 -20.80 5.55
N VAL A 158 -0.54 -20.30 4.55
CA VAL A 158 -1.68 -19.39 4.68
C VAL A 158 -2.86 -20.05 4.00
N VAL A 159 -3.98 -20.14 4.70
CA VAL A 159 -5.22 -20.71 4.16
C VAL A 159 -6.16 -19.56 3.83
N GLU A 160 -6.51 -19.44 2.56
CA GLU A 160 -7.46 -18.42 2.11
C GLU A 160 -8.86 -18.71 2.71
N PHE A 161 -9.60 -17.67 3.06
CA PHE A 161 -10.89 -17.80 3.77
C PHE A 161 -11.89 -18.72 3.06
N LYS A 162 -11.90 -18.72 1.72
CA LYS A 162 -12.80 -19.56 0.92
C LYS A 162 -12.45 -21.05 0.99
N ASP A 163 -11.16 -21.36 1.20
CA ASP A 163 -10.62 -22.71 1.26
C ASP A 163 -10.53 -23.23 2.71
N ALA A 164 -10.66 -22.32 3.70
CA ALA A 164 -10.49 -22.60 5.11
C ALA A 164 -11.63 -23.44 5.70
N SER A 165 -11.29 -24.44 6.50
CA SER A 165 -12.20 -25.18 7.38
C SER A 165 -12.75 -24.26 8.49
N ASP A 166 -13.79 -24.73 9.20
CA ASP A 166 -14.39 -23.98 10.31
C ASP A 166 -13.38 -23.72 11.44
N ASP A 167 -12.46 -24.65 11.71
CA ASP A 167 -11.40 -24.49 12.72
C ASP A 167 -10.36 -23.47 12.27
N GLU A 168 -9.92 -23.50 11.00
CA GLU A 168 -8.96 -22.55 10.44
C GLU A 168 -9.53 -21.14 10.40
N ARG A 169 -10.84 -20.96 10.17
CA ARG A 169 -11.50 -19.65 10.23
C ARG A 169 -11.47 -19.00 11.61
N GLN A 170 -11.24 -19.76 12.69
CA GLN A 170 -11.10 -19.24 14.05
C GLN A 170 -9.71 -18.65 14.33
N ILE A 171 -8.73 -18.88 13.46
CA ILE A 171 -7.38 -18.29 13.61
C ILE A 171 -7.51 -16.77 13.49
N SER A 172 -6.99 -16.05 14.49
CA SER A 172 -6.96 -14.57 14.52
C SER A 172 -5.82 -13.97 13.69
N GLU A 173 -4.72 -14.72 13.54
CA GLU A 173 -3.57 -14.26 12.76
C GLU A 173 -3.85 -14.32 11.26
N ILE A 174 -3.79 -13.15 10.61
CA ILE A 174 -4.06 -12.99 9.17
C ILE A 174 -2.78 -12.69 8.39
N ASN A 175 -2.83 -13.01 7.11
CA ASN A 175 -1.86 -12.61 6.11
C ASN A 175 -2.17 -11.22 5.58
N SER A 176 -1.24 -10.28 5.74
CA SER A 176 -1.40 -8.91 5.23
C SER A 176 -1.27 -8.79 3.71
N GLY A 177 -0.67 -9.77 3.06
CA GLY A 177 -0.34 -9.70 1.63
C GLY A 177 0.95 -8.96 1.31
N LEU A 178 1.72 -8.55 2.32
CA LEU A 178 3.05 -7.95 2.15
C LEU A 178 4.13 -9.02 2.37
N TYR A 179 4.96 -9.24 1.34
CA TYR A 179 6.00 -10.27 1.32
C TYR A 179 7.34 -9.72 0.90
N ALA A 180 8.43 -10.37 1.37
CA ALA A 180 9.75 -10.25 0.80
C ALA A 180 10.27 -11.65 0.41
N PHE A 181 10.81 -11.77 -0.79
CA PHE A 181 11.29 -13.03 -1.36
C PHE A 181 12.77 -12.98 -1.73
N ASP A 182 13.44 -14.13 -1.61
CA ASP A 182 14.63 -14.44 -2.37
C ASP A 182 14.23 -14.58 -3.84
N ALA A 183 14.69 -13.67 -4.69
CA ALA A 183 14.28 -13.62 -6.09
C ALA A 183 14.77 -14.80 -6.92
N GLU A 184 15.93 -15.38 -6.58
CA GLU A 184 16.47 -16.55 -7.27
C GLU A 184 15.61 -17.77 -6.96
N TRP A 185 15.33 -18.01 -5.68
CA TRP A 185 14.46 -19.10 -5.25
C TRP A 185 13.04 -18.93 -5.79
N LEU A 186 12.50 -17.73 -5.75
CA LEU A 186 11.15 -17.43 -6.26
C LEU A 186 11.01 -17.78 -7.74
N ARG A 187 11.99 -17.39 -8.58
CA ARG A 187 11.99 -17.72 -10.01
C ARG A 187 12.00 -19.24 -10.27
N LEU A 188 12.60 -20.02 -9.38
CA LEU A 188 12.65 -21.48 -9.52
C LEU A 188 11.34 -22.14 -9.10
N ARG A 189 10.53 -21.53 -8.22
CA ARG A 189 9.42 -22.19 -7.56
C ARG A 189 8.03 -21.65 -7.95
N ILE A 190 7.95 -20.43 -8.48
CA ILE A 190 6.67 -19.79 -8.75
C ILE A 190 5.77 -20.60 -9.71
N ASP A 191 6.34 -21.26 -10.67
CA ASP A 191 5.60 -22.08 -11.65
C ASP A 191 5.19 -23.47 -11.10
N GLU A 192 5.63 -23.84 -9.87
CA GLU A 192 5.22 -25.09 -9.21
C GLU A 192 3.90 -24.93 -8.41
N ILE A 193 3.37 -23.72 -8.31
CA ILE A 193 2.11 -23.46 -7.60
C ILE A 193 0.94 -24.06 -8.36
N GLU A 194 0.16 -24.91 -7.66
CA GLU A 194 -1.04 -25.51 -8.20
C GLU A 194 -2.27 -24.61 -7.95
N PRO A 195 -3.27 -24.63 -8.83
CA PRO A 195 -4.50 -23.87 -8.62
C PRO A 195 -5.28 -24.43 -7.43
N SER A 196 -5.89 -23.53 -6.62
CA SER A 196 -6.81 -23.94 -5.57
C SER A 196 -7.93 -24.83 -6.13
N PRO A 197 -8.24 -25.96 -5.50
CA PRO A 197 -9.31 -26.84 -5.92
C PRO A 197 -10.70 -26.21 -5.77
N VAL A 198 -10.83 -25.16 -4.96
CA VAL A 198 -12.11 -24.48 -4.68
C VAL A 198 -12.33 -23.31 -5.64
N THR A 199 -11.32 -22.46 -5.84
CA THR A 199 -11.46 -21.22 -6.63
C THR A 199 -10.82 -21.30 -8.00
N GLY A 200 -9.85 -22.19 -8.21
CA GLY A 200 -9.02 -22.27 -9.42
C GLY A 200 -7.95 -21.17 -9.48
N GLU A 201 -7.83 -20.34 -8.46
CA GLU A 201 -6.82 -19.28 -8.38
C GLU A 201 -5.45 -19.81 -7.94
N LEU A 202 -4.39 -19.18 -8.44
CA LEU A 202 -3.00 -19.44 -8.04
C LEU A 202 -2.63 -18.48 -6.90
N TYR A 203 -2.55 -19.00 -5.68
CA TYR A 203 -2.29 -18.18 -4.50
C TYR A 203 -0.81 -18.08 -4.18
N LEU A 204 -0.29 -16.86 -4.00
CA LEU A 204 1.12 -16.62 -3.68
C LEU A 204 1.58 -17.28 -2.37
N PRO A 205 0.77 -17.35 -1.30
CA PRO A 205 1.11 -18.05 -0.07
C PRO A 205 1.48 -19.54 -0.23
N GLU A 206 1.10 -20.19 -1.33
CA GLU A 206 1.48 -21.57 -1.62
C GLU A 206 3.02 -21.75 -1.76
N LEU A 207 3.75 -20.65 -1.88
CA LEU A 207 5.21 -20.67 -1.79
C LEU A 207 5.72 -21.05 -0.39
N ILE A 208 4.92 -20.89 0.67
CA ILE A 208 5.34 -21.22 2.04
C ILE A 208 5.56 -22.74 2.21
N PRO A 209 4.62 -23.61 1.85
CA PRO A 209 4.85 -25.06 1.84
C PRO A 209 6.03 -25.49 0.96
N LEU A 210 6.23 -24.81 -0.20
CA LEU A 210 7.35 -25.08 -1.09
C LEU A 210 8.70 -24.72 -0.44
N ALA A 211 8.80 -23.59 0.26
CA ALA A 211 9.99 -23.20 1.00
C ALA A 211 10.33 -24.21 2.10
N ARG A 212 9.32 -24.69 2.85
CA ARG A 212 9.50 -25.73 3.86
C ARG A 212 9.97 -27.06 3.25
N ARG A 213 9.41 -27.46 2.10
CA ARG A 213 9.86 -28.65 1.36
C ARG A 213 11.34 -28.58 0.97
N ASP A 214 11.81 -27.38 0.61
CA ASP A 214 13.18 -27.11 0.22
C ASP A 214 14.13 -26.91 1.41
N ASP A 215 13.64 -27.07 2.64
CA ASP A 215 14.38 -26.79 3.90
C ASP A 215 14.89 -25.33 3.98
N ARG A 216 14.14 -24.41 3.36
CA ARG A 216 14.41 -22.97 3.40
C ARG A 216 13.58 -22.31 4.51
N ALA A 217 14.18 -21.35 5.18
CA ALA A 217 13.50 -20.58 6.23
C ALA A 217 12.32 -19.76 5.66
N VAL A 218 11.27 -19.67 6.48
CA VAL A 218 10.14 -18.75 6.31
C VAL A 218 10.04 -17.91 7.57
N VAL A 219 9.97 -16.59 7.43
CA VAL A 219 9.90 -15.63 8.54
C VAL A 219 8.56 -14.91 8.52
N THR A 220 7.98 -14.72 9.70
CA THR A 220 6.82 -13.84 9.90
C THR A 220 7.22 -12.69 10.81
N LEU A 221 6.94 -11.45 10.39
CA LEU A 221 6.88 -10.30 11.28
C LEU A 221 5.43 -10.09 11.66
N GLN A 222 5.11 -10.35 12.92
CA GLN A 222 3.77 -10.10 13.46
C GLN A 222 3.72 -8.66 13.95
N VAL A 223 2.73 -7.91 13.46
CA VAL A 223 2.48 -6.52 13.86
C VAL A 223 1.10 -6.39 14.51
N GLU A 224 0.90 -5.31 15.27
CA GLU A 224 -0.41 -4.99 15.83
C GLU A 224 -1.37 -4.51 14.73
N ASP A 225 -2.68 -4.72 14.93
CA ASP A 225 -3.72 -4.24 14.03
C ASP A 225 -3.96 -2.75 14.26
N ASP A 226 -3.37 -1.93 13.41
CA ASP A 226 -3.58 -0.48 13.35
C ASP A 226 -4.31 -0.02 12.07
N GLY A 227 -4.84 -0.97 11.30
CA GLY A 227 -5.52 -0.73 10.02
C GLY A 227 -4.58 -0.43 8.84
N THR A 228 -3.29 -0.25 9.07
CA THR A 228 -2.30 0.19 8.05
C THR A 228 -2.16 -0.79 6.88
N LEU A 229 -2.32 -2.09 7.15
CA LEU A 229 -2.10 -3.16 6.17
C LEU A 229 -3.41 -3.70 5.55
N LEU A 230 -4.54 -3.05 5.81
CA LEU A 230 -5.81 -3.50 5.27
C LEU A 230 -6.01 -3.00 3.83
N GLY A 231 -6.32 -3.95 2.95
CA GLY A 231 -6.65 -3.63 1.55
C GLY A 231 -8.05 -3.02 1.42
N ILE A 232 -8.15 -1.94 0.66
CA ILE A 232 -9.41 -1.25 0.37
C ILE A 232 -10.15 -1.98 -0.74
N ASN A 233 -11.32 -2.53 -0.46
CA ASN A 233 -12.07 -3.35 -1.40
C ASN A 233 -13.45 -2.79 -1.75
N ASP A 234 -14.00 -1.89 -0.93
CA ASP A 234 -15.29 -1.26 -1.14
C ASP A 234 -15.29 0.21 -0.69
N ARG A 235 -16.46 0.86 -0.79
CA ARG A 235 -16.60 2.29 -0.49
C ARG A 235 -16.55 2.62 0.99
N SER A 236 -16.88 1.68 1.87
CA SER A 236 -16.77 1.87 3.31
C SER A 236 -15.32 1.91 3.72
N GLN A 237 -14.55 0.89 3.30
CA GLN A 237 -13.12 0.83 3.55
C GLN A 237 -12.35 2.00 2.92
N LEU A 238 -12.83 2.52 1.75
CA LEU A 238 -12.26 3.73 1.16
C LEU A 238 -12.49 4.96 2.05
N ALA A 239 -13.69 5.10 2.64
CA ALA A 239 -13.99 6.22 3.53
C ALA A 239 -13.20 6.13 4.84
N ASP A 240 -12.99 4.93 5.37
CA ASP A 240 -12.17 4.71 6.57
C ASP A 240 -10.70 5.10 6.29
N ALA A 241 -10.13 4.64 5.17
CA ALA A 241 -8.78 5.00 4.76
C ALA A 241 -8.60 6.50 4.46
N GLU A 242 -9.64 7.17 3.94
CA GLU A 242 -9.67 8.63 3.77
C GLU A 242 -9.54 9.35 5.12
N LEU A 243 -10.24 8.86 6.16
CA LEU A 243 -10.15 9.41 7.51
C LEU A 243 -8.76 9.22 8.11
N ASP A 244 -8.19 8.02 8.01
CA ASP A 244 -6.86 7.71 8.55
C ASP A 244 -5.76 8.51 7.85
N MET A 245 -5.80 8.59 6.53
CA MET A 245 -4.84 9.40 5.76
C MET A 245 -4.96 10.87 6.10
N ARG A 246 -6.17 11.41 6.22
CA ARG A 246 -6.41 12.80 6.62
C ARG A 246 -5.80 13.08 8.00
N LEU A 247 -5.97 12.19 8.97
CA LEU A 247 -5.36 12.35 10.28
C LEU A 247 -3.84 12.43 10.19
N ARG A 248 -3.18 11.55 9.42
CA ARG A 248 -1.72 11.60 9.19
C ARG A 248 -1.28 12.93 8.56
N ILE A 249 -2.01 13.44 7.56
CA ILE A 249 -1.71 14.72 6.92
C ILE A 249 -1.83 15.88 7.91
N LEU A 250 -2.92 15.91 8.69
CA LEU A 250 -3.14 16.94 9.71
C LEU A 250 -2.05 16.91 10.78
N GLU A 251 -1.69 15.72 11.28
CA GLU A 251 -0.62 15.55 12.27
C GLU A 251 0.73 16.04 11.75
N ALA A 252 1.05 15.75 10.49
CA ALA A 252 2.28 16.23 9.87
C ALA A 252 2.32 17.77 9.81
N HIS A 253 1.24 18.43 9.44
CA HIS A 253 1.16 19.89 9.44
C HIS A 253 1.19 20.50 10.85
N LEU A 254 0.52 19.88 11.81
CA LEU A 254 0.59 20.31 13.23
C LEU A 254 2.03 20.23 13.74
N ALA A 255 2.74 19.13 13.45
CA ALA A 255 4.15 18.96 13.82
C ALA A 255 5.08 19.96 13.11
N ALA A 256 4.71 20.41 11.89
CA ALA A 256 5.42 21.43 11.13
C ALA A 256 5.10 22.88 11.56
N GLY A 257 4.30 23.08 12.63
CA GLY A 257 4.04 24.42 13.22
C GLY A 257 2.79 25.13 12.71
N VAL A 258 1.88 24.41 12.06
CA VAL A 258 0.56 24.93 11.69
C VAL A 258 -0.38 24.87 12.88
N THR A 259 -1.14 25.94 13.13
CA THR A 259 -2.17 25.97 14.17
C THR A 259 -3.53 25.65 13.55
N MET A 260 -4.20 24.59 14.02
CA MET A 260 -5.55 24.23 13.61
C MET A 260 -6.49 24.36 14.81
N LEU A 261 -7.50 25.25 14.71
CA LEU A 261 -8.46 25.47 15.81
C LEU A 261 -9.43 24.31 15.97
N ASP A 262 -9.70 23.59 14.88
CA ASP A 262 -10.55 22.41 14.88
C ASP A 262 -10.08 21.41 13.80
N PRO A 263 -9.13 20.55 14.14
CA PRO A 263 -8.63 19.53 13.20
C PRO A 263 -9.71 18.58 12.67
N ALA A 264 -10.75 18.30 13.49
CA ALA A 264 -11.80 17.36 13.10
C ALA A 264 -12.65 17.86 11.93
N THR A 265 -12.71 19.18 11.70
CA THR A 265 -13.45 19.80 10.59
C THR A 265 -12.54 20.41 9.52
N THR A 266 -11.23 20.16 9.61
CA THR A 266 -10.25 20.60 8.61
C THR A 266 -10.08 19.51 7.56
N ASP A 267 -10.21 19.86 6.27
CA ASP A 267 -10.12 18.96 5.14
C ASP A 267 -8.96 19.40 4.23
N LEU A 268 -7.94 18.57 4.11
CA LEU A 268 -6.72 18.87 3.34
C LEU A 268 -6.44 17.74 2.33
N ASP A 269 -6.15 18.13 1.09
CA ASP A 269 -5.48 17.22 0.15
C ASP A 269 -3.99 17.07 0.53
N GLU A 270 -3.39 15.95 0.18
CA GLU A 270 -1.98 15.64 0.47
C GLU A 270 -1.02 16.60 -0.24
N SER A 271 -1.40 17.09 -1.43
CA SER A 271 -0.62 18.06 -2.22
C SER A 271 -0.53 19.46 -1.61
N VAL A 272 -1.39 19.78 -0.62
CA VAL A 272 -1.44 21.11 0.02
C VAL A 272 -0.17 21.38 0.81
N ARG A 273 0.39 22.58 0.66
CA ARG A 273 1.57 23.05 1.39
C ARG A 273 1.21 24.20 2.29
N ILE A 274 1.52 24.06 3.57
CA ILE A 274 1.23 25.09 4.59
C ILE A 274 2.52 25.40 5.33
N ALA A 275 2.90 26.68 5.33
CA ALA A 275 4.07 27.14 6.06
C ALA A 275 3.80 27.18 7.58
N GLU A 276 4.87 27.28 8.38
CA GLU A 276 4.80 27.47 9.83
C GLU A 276 4.06 28.77 10.19
N ASP A 277 3.49 28.83 11.40
CA ASP A 277 2.74 29.97 11.95
C ASP A 277 1.43 30.31 11.21
N VAL A 278 0.98 29.47 10.27
CA VAL A 278 -0.35 29.57 9.67
C VAL A 278 -1.40 29.14 10.68
N THR A 279 -2.54 29.87 10.71
CA THR A 279 -3.68 29.50 11.53
C THR A 279 -4.89 29.13 10.67
N LEU A 280 -5.41 27.92 10.85
CA LEU A 280 -6.64 27.42 10.21
C LEU A 280 -7.79 27.42 11.19
N GLY A 281 -8.91 28.06 10.79
CA GLY A 281 -10.19 28.03 11.50
C GLY A 281 -10.95 26.72 11.27
N PRO A 282 -12.10 26.52 11.95
CA PRO A 282 -12.94 25.35 11.74
C PRO A 282 -13.60 25.36 10.36
N ASN A 283 -13.90 24.16 9.83
CA ASN A 283 -14.53 23.94 8.52
C ASN A 283 -13.74 24.57 7.35
N VAL A 284 -12.41 24.55 7.43
CA VAL A 284 -11.53 24.95 6.32
C VAL A 284 -11.31 23.77 5.40
N ILE A 285 -11.40 24.01 4.09
CA ILE A 285 -11.10 23.03 3.03
C ILE A 285 -9.98 23.59 2.17
N LEU A 286 -8.85 22.88 2.06
CA LEU A 286 -7.72 23.23 1.18
C LEU A 286 -7.44 22.04 0.26
N ARG A 287 -7.45 22.27 -1.06
CA ARG A 287 -7.30 21.18 -2.03
C ARG A 287 -6.41 21.56 -3.20
N GLY A 288 -5.98 20.55 -3.94
CA GLY A 288 -5.15 20.68 -5.13
C GLY A 288 -3.77 21.26 -4.81
N GLU A 289 -3.21 22.05 -5.72
CA GLU A 289 -1.88 22.67 -5.60
C GLU A 289 -1.93 23.95 -4.73
N THR A 290 -2.69 23.92 -3.63
CA THR A 290 -2.83 25.07 -2.73
C THR A 290 -1.59 25.24 -1.86
N VAL A 291 -1.12 26.49 -1.80
CA VAL A 291 0.02 26.91 -0.96
C VAL A 291 -0.44 28.02 -0.01
N ILE A 292 -0.21 27.83 1.28
CA ILE A 292 -0.48 28.85 2.31
C ILE A 292 0.84 29.28 2.91
N GLU A 293 1.20 30.55 2.72
CA GLU A 293 2.46 31.10 3.20
C GLU A 293 2.39 31.52 4.67
N ARG A 294 3.55 31.77 5.27
CA ARG A 294 3.76 32.06 6.70
C ARG A 294 2.85 33.16 7.24
N ASP A 295 2.45 33.03 8.50
CA ASP A 295 1.63 34.01 9.24
C ASP A 295 0.23 34.25 8.63
N ALA A 296 -0.19 33.50 7.61
CA ALA A 296 -1.52 33.64 7.04
C ALA A 296 -2.59 33.08 8.00
N VAL A 297 -3.78 33.67 7.95
CA VAL A 297 -4.93 33.27 8.79
C VAL A 297 -6.11 32.92 7.89
N ILE A 298 -6.45 31.64 7.84
CA ILE A 298 -7.59 31.12 7.09
C ILE A 298 -8.75 30.97 8.06
N ARG A 299 -9.74 31.85 7.98
CA ARG A 299 -10.89 31.87 8.87
C ARG A 299 -11.91 30.76 8.54
N ALA A 300 -12.75 30.47 9.51
CA ALA A 300 -13.77 29.44 9.45
C ALA A 300 -14.58 29.45 8.14
N GLY A 301 -14.82 28.25 7.58
CA GLY A 301 -15.65 28.06 6.38
C GLY A 301 -15.01 28.50 5.07
N SER A 302 -13.73 28.85 5.05
CA SER A 302 -13.02 29.14 3.79
C SER A 302 -12.70 27.85 3.03
N GLN A 303 -12.84 27.92 1.70
CA GLN A 303 -12.53 26.83 0.78
C GLN A 303 -11.54 27.35 -0.27
N ILE A 304 -10.40 26.69 -0.40
CA ILE A 304 -9.29 27.17 -1.23
C ILE A 304 -8.80 26.02 -2.10
N PHE A 305 -8.78 26.24 -3.41
CA PHE A 305 -8.44 25.26 -4.43
C PHE A 305 -7.36 25.85 -5.36
N ASP A 306 -6.28 25.14 -5.61
CA ASP A 306 -5.21 25.50 -6.57
C ASP A 306 -4.76 26.97 -6.45
N THR A 307 -4.62 27.46 -5.22
CA THR A 307 -4.43 28.88 -4.92
C THR A 307 -3.23 29.11 -4.02
N THR A 308 -2.44 30.14 -4.32
CA THR A 308 -1.39 30.61 -3.41
C THR A 308 -1.92 31.75 -2.54
N VAL A 309 -1.91 31.58 -1.22
CA VAL A 309 -2.22 32.62 -0.24
C VAL A 309 -0.90 33.13 0.34
N GLY A 310 -0.61 34.41 0.09
CA GLY A 310 0.65 35.05 0.49
C GLY A 310 0.77 35.30 2.00
N GLU A 311 1.98 35.66 2.42
CA GLU A 311 2.31 35.93 3.83
C GLU A 311 1.35 36.92 4.48
N ARG A 312 0.97 36.65 5.74
CA ARG A 312 0.14 37.51 6.59
C ARG A 312 -1.24 37.83 6.00
N THR A 313 -1.63 37.16 4.96
CA THR A 313 -2.98 37.28 4.36
C THR A 313 -4.04 36.72 5.30
N VAL A 314 -5.16 37.43 5.39
CA VAL A 314 -6.34 36.97 6.15
C VAL A 314 -7.48 36.66 5.19
N VAL A 315 -7.86 35.40 5.10
CA VAL A 315 -8.99 34.94 4.29
C VAL A 315 -10.24 34.76 5.18
N TRP A 316 -11.35 35.40 4.83
CA TRP A 316 -12.61 35.37 5.57
C TRP A 316 -13.71 34.66 4.78
N ALA A 317 -14.16 33.48 5.24
CA ALA A 317 -15.34 32.77 4.72
C ALA A 317 -15.50 32.86 3.19
N SER A 318 -14.40 32.62 2.47
CA SER A 318 -14.32 32.84 1.03
C SER A 318 -14.11 31.53 0.29
N VAL A 319 -14.51 31.50 -0.98
CA VAL A 319 -14.10 30.45 -1.93
C VAL A 319 -13.07 31.08 -2.87
N LEU A 320 -11.87 30.52 -2.92
CA LEU A 320 -10.77 30.92 -3.79
C LEU A 320 -10.39 29.75 -4.69
N GLU A 321 -10.21 30.00 -5.97
CA GLU A 321 -9.85 28.98 -6.94
C GLU A 321 -8.88 29.55 -8.00
N GLY A 322 -7.78 28.84 -8.28
CA GLY A 322 -6.83 29.17 -9.33
C GLY A 322 -6.20 30.55 -9.22
N SER A 323 -6.00 31.06 -8.00
CA SER A 323 -5.67 32.46 -7.74
C SER A 323 -4.36 32.64 -6.97
N THR A 324 -3.89 33.89 -6.90
CA THR A 324 -2.83 34.31 -5.96
C THR A 324 -3.35 35.55 -5.21
N VAL A 325 -3.35 35.52 -3.89
CA VAL A 325 -3.89 36.58 -3.01
C VAL A 325 -2.90 36.96 -1.92
#